data_839aa031810d6043b2a4f73d106f02c6
#
_entry.id   839aa031810d6043b2a4f73d106f02c6
#
_cell.length_a   1.000
_cell.length_b   1.000
_cell.length_c   1.000
_cell.angle_alpha   90.00
_cell.angle_beta   90.00
_cell.angle_gamma   90.00
#
_symmetry.space_group_name_H-M   'P 1'
#
loop_
_entity.id
_entity.type
_entity.pdbx_description
1 polymer ?
#
loop_
_entity_poly.entity_id
_entity_poly.type
_entity_poly.pdbx_seq_one_letter_code
_entity_poly.pdbx_strand_id
1 'polypeptide(L)'
;MQEGPGFLIERDADGDTLVVTDRFTDEAARLLRSGSVSGLDLNYAKGFKDTDLEFIEAWPITRLSLLARTMRSIEPIYRLPSLGAVKLTAGSKAVLDVRRIPSLKSLSAEWGSVRDSLSERPEIEDLYLGGYGEADLRSLRWNVALRRLRLKDRPRLQSLDGVEELSCLEQLGVWSAPLEDIGALRALSGNRLSELQLESCRIRDIKPLSSLSGLRFLNLSDNGDVPSIGDLGGLTGLQVLWLFGTTRVVDGDLSVLAGLPLRELRMKSRKGYVPTVEDLHRMIEHR
;
A
#
# COMPACT_ATOMS: atom_id res chain seq x y z
N MET A 1 15.14 21.74 -10.65
CA MET A 1 15.99 20.78 -9.93
C MET A 1 17.22 21.54 -9.51
N GLN A 2 17.56 21.55 -8.25
CA GLN A 2 18.78 22.17 -7.76
C GLN A 2 19.79 21.05 -7.50
N GLU A 3 21.00 21.18 -8.01
CA GLU A 3 22.05 20.14 -7.95
C GLU A 3 23.27 20.69 -7.21
N GLY A 4 23.92 19.82 -6.42
CA GLY A 4 25.18 20.05 -5.78
C GLY A 4 26.11 18.83 -5.93
N PRO A 5 27.37 18.93 -5.47
CA PRO A 5 28.30 17.81 -5.57
C PRO A 5 27.80 16.61 -4.76
N GLY A 6 27.41 15.53 -5.47
CA GLY A 6 26.96 14.27 -4.88
C GLY A 6 25.50 14.23 -4.40
N PHE A 7 24.69 15.23 -4.74
CA PHE A 7 23.25 15.22 -4.42
C PHE A 7 22.43 16.07 -5.40
N LEU A 8 21.11 15.85 -5.40
CA LEU A 8 20.12 16.70 -6.05
C LEU A 8 18.92 16.92 -5.09
N ILE A 9 18.13 17.96 -5.36
CA ILE A 9 16.90 18.24 -4.61
C ILE A 9 15.72 17.97 -5.54
N GLU A 10 14.91 16.99 -5.16
CA GLU A 10 13.60 16.71 -5.76
C GLU A 10 12.53 17.48 -4.99
N ARG A 11 11.61 18.12 -5.73
CA ARG A 11 10.47 18.85 -5.17
C ARG A 11 9.20 18.07 -5.41
N ASP A 12 8.44 17.86 -4.36
CA ASP A 12 7.14 17.22 -4.42
C ASP A 12 6.10 17.98 -3.55
N ALA A 13 4.87 17.47 -3.52
CA ALA A 13 3.78 18.09 -2.74
C ALA A 13 4.03 18.02 -1.22
N ASP A 14 4.84 17.07 -0.76
CA ASP A 14 5.14 16.83 0.65
C ASP A 14 6.40 17.61 1.10
N GLY A 15 7.02 18.38 0.20
CA GLY A 15 8.20 19.22 0.43
C GLY A 15 9.48 18.69 -0.21
N ASP A 16 10.54 19.49 -0.13
CA ASP A 16 11.79 19.22 -0.80
C ASP A 16 12.52 18.01 -0.17
N THR A 17 13.04 17.11 -1.02
CA THR A 17 13.81 15.92 -0.62
C THR A 17 15.23 16.00 -1.19
N LEU A 18 16.22 15.85 -0.32
CA LEU A 18 17.61 15.72 -0.71
C LEU A 18 17.87 14.27 -1.10
N VAL A 19 18.25 14.05 -2.35
CA VAL A 19 18.60 12.74 -2.90
C VAL A 19 20.11 12.65 -3.04
N VAL A 20 20.74 11.72 -2.34
CA VAL A 20 22.18 11.50 -2.41
C VAL A 20 22.51 10.64 -3.63
N THR A 21 23.34 11.19 -4.53
CA THR A 21 23.70 10.56 -5.81
C THR A 21 25.14 10.07 -5.89
N ASP A 22 25.90 10.23 -4.80
CA ASP A 22 27.26 9.71 -4.62
C ASP A 22 27.49 9.43 -3.12
N ARG A 23 28.65 9.74 -2.58
CA ARG A 23 28.90 9.78 -1.13
C ARG A 23 28.25 11.00 -0.50
N PHE A 24 27.85 10.87 0.73
CA PHE A 24 27.30 11.96 1.50
C PHE A 24 28.36 13.05 1.73
N THR A 25 27.96 14.33 1.63
CA THR A 25 28.88 15.48 1.68
C THR A 25 28.53 16.47 2.79
N ASP A 26 29.51 17.30 3.21
CA ASP A 26 29.30 18.37 4.18
C ASP A 26 28.29 19.43 3.66
N GLU A 27 28.17 19.61 2.36
CA GLU A 27 27.21 20.52 1.76
C GLU A 27 25.78 19.97 1.91
N ALA A 28 25.58 18.68 1.67
CA ALA A 28 24.32 17.98 1.95
C ALA A 28 23.95 18.08 3.43
N ALA A 29 24.91 17.89 4.34
CA ALA A 29 24.70 18.04 5.78
C ALA A 29 24.25 19.45 6.17
N ARG A 30 24.81 20.50 5.55
CA ARG A 30 24.40 21.90 5.80
C ARG A 30 22.94 22.16 5.41
N LEU A 31 22.50 21.61 4.28
CA LEU A 31 21.09 21.72 3.83
C LEU A 31 20.13 21.03 4.79
N LEU A 32 20.49 19.83 5.27
CA LEU A 32 19.67 19.10 6.25
C LEU A 32 19.62 19.82 7.61
N ARG A 33 20.72 20.38 8.09
CA ARG A 33 20.75 21.17 9.34
C ARG A 33 19.94 22.45 9.26
N SER A 34 19.92 23.10 8.10
CA SER A 34 19.18 24.36 7.91
C SER A 34 17.67 24.18 7.88
N GLY A 35 17.17 22.92 7.72
CA GLY A 35 15.76 22.64 7.55
C GLY A 35 15.18 23.08 6.19
N SER A 36 16.05 23.44 5.23
CA SER A 36 15.60 23.82 3.87
C SER A 36 15.06 22.65 3.06
N VAL A 37 15.33 21.41 3.49
CA VAL A 37 14.79 20.18 2.95
C VAL A 37 14.16 19.36 4.08
N SER A 38 13.02 18.72 3.83
CA SER A 38 12.26 17.94 4.81
C SER A 38 12.39 16.42 4.61
N GLY A 39 12.95 15.98 3.48
CA GLY A 39 13.18 14.60 3.14
C GLY A 39 14.63 14.27 2.83
N LEU A 40 15.02 13.01 3.09
CA LEU A 40 16.32 12.44 2.72
C LEU A 40 16.10 11.12 1.98
N ASP A 41 16.67 10.97 0.78
CA ASP A 41 16.67 9.74 0.00
C ASP A 41 18.09 9.21 -0.20
N LEU A 42 18.34 8.04 0.38
CA LEU A 42 19.59 7.29 0.34
C LEU A 42 19.38 6.02 -0.46
N ASN A 43 19.55 6.09 -1.77
CA ASN A 43 19.19 5.02 -2.69
C ASN A 43 20.37 4.62 -3.58
N TYR A 44 20.85 3.37 -3.43
CA TYR A 44 21.97 2.88 -4.26
C TYR A 44 21.65 2.90 -5.77
N ALA A 45 20.37 2.73 -6.15
CA ALA A 45 19.97 2.79 -7.56
C ALA A 45 19.99 4.23 -8.13
N LYS A 46 19.99 5.25 -7.24
CA LYS A 46 20.19 6.66 -7.58
C LYS A 46 21.65 7.11 -7.41
N GLY A 47 22.53 6.20 -6.99
CA GLY A 47 23.97 6.46 -6.90
C GLY A 47 24.54 6.57 -5.48
N PHE A 48 23.74 6.43 -4.43
CA PHE A 48 24.23 6.43 -3.03
C PHE A 48 25.26 5.31 -2.81
N LYS A 49 26.42 5.64 -2.25
CA LYS A 49 27.60 4.74 -2.18
C LYS A 49 28.10 4.46 -0.76
N ASP A 50 27.65 5.20 0.28
CA ASP A 50 28.13 4.94 1.63
C ASP A 50 27.61 3.59 2.15
N THR A 51 28.43 2.96 2.99
CA THR A 51 28.19 1.62 3.54
C THR A 51 27.67 1.64 4.97
N ASP A 52 27.62 2.81 5.58
CA ASP A 52 27.06 3.09 6.90
C ASP A 52 26.25 4.39 6.90
N LEU A 53 25.66 4.73 8.03
CA LEU A 53 24.82 5.91 8.23
C LEU A 53 25.38 6.83 9.35
N GLU A 54 26.64 6.69 9.72
CA GLU A 54 27.21 7.43 10.86
C GLU A 54 27.22 8.94 10.66
N PHE A 55 27.11 9.41 9.41
CA PHE A 55 26.95 10.82 9.07
C PHE A 55 25.60 11.41 9.49
N ILE A 56 24.58 10.57 9.83
CA ILE A 56 23.27 11.06 10.27
C ILE A 56 23.39 11.69 11.66
N GLU A 57 22.92 12.94 11.75
CA GLU A 57 22.82 13.72 12.98
C GLU A 57 21.33 14.00 13.31
N ALA A 58 21.07 14.79 14.34
CA ALA A 58 19.71 15.19 14.75
C ALA A 58 19.13 16.27 13.82
N TRP A 59 18.95 15.94 12.54
CA TRP A 59 18.36 16.85 11.55
C TRP A 59 16.83 16.94 11.67
N PRO A 60 16.24 18.10 11.34
CA PRO A 60 14.80 18.32 11.44
C PRO A 60 14.01 17.74 10.24
N ILE A 61 14.46 16.63 9.67
CA ILE A 61 13.76 15.99 8.55
C ILE A 61 12.59 15.14 9.06
N THR A 62 11.57 15.07 8.25
CA THR A 62 10.33 14.33 8.55
C THR A 62 10.17 13.07 7.73
N ARG A 63 10.93 12.93 6.64
CA ARG A 63 10.85 11.79 5.73
C ARG A 63 12.23 11.21 5.45
N LEU A 64 12.33 9.88 5.52
CA LEU A 64 13.52 9.12 5.16
C LEU A 64 13.16 7.99 4.20
N SER A 65 13.84 7.94 3.06
CA SER A 65 13.85 6.79 2.17
C SER A 65 15.26 6.18 2.18
N LEU A 66 15.38 4.92 2.54
CA LEU A 66 16.62 4.15 2.51
C LEU A 66 16.43 2.88 1.68
N LEU A 67 17.07 2.84 0.52
CA LEU A 67 17.23 1.63 -0.29
C LEU A 67 18.71 1.26 -0.36
N ALA A 68 19.16 0.46 0.60
CA ALA A 68 20.56 0.04 0.74
C ALA A 68 20.66 -1.39 1.29
N ARG A 69 20.46 -2.38 0.43
CA ARG A 69 20.37 -3.81 0.79
C ARG A 69 21.64 -4.37 1.47
N THR A 70 22.77 -3.74 1.28
CA THR A 70 24.04 -4.10 1.95
C THR A 70 24.19 -3.49 3.34
N MET A 71 23.36 -2.50 3.69
CA MET A 71 23.39 -1.82 4.98
C MET A 71 23.05 -2.79 6.10
N ARG A 72 23.93 -2.89 7.10
CA ARG A 72 23.78 -3.84 8.22
C ARG A 72 23.19 -3.20 9.46
N SER A 73 23.48 -1.92 9.67
CA SER A 73 23.00 -1.15 10.80
C SER A 73 22.25 0.09 10.32
N ILE A 74 21.07 0.28 10.89
CA ILE A 74 20.24 1.48 10.68
C ILE A 74 20.13 2.29 11.97
N GLU A 75 20.95 1.98 12.98
CA GLU A 75 20.93 2.63 14.29
C GLU A 75 20.95 4.17 14.23
N PRO A 76 21.76 4.80 13.34
CA PRO A 76 21.78 6.27 13.27
C PRO A 76 20.46 6.94 12.88
N ILE A 77 19.50 6.24 12.24
CA ILE A 77 18.21 6.85 11.87
C ILE A 77 17.39 7.28 13.11
N TYR A 78 17.60 6.64 14.25
CA TYR A 78 16.92 7.00 15.50
C TYR A 78 17.40 8.33 16.11
N ARG A 79 18.46 8.92 15.55
CA ARG A 79 18.91 10.28 15.90
C ARG A 79 18.00 11.37 15.33
N LEU A 80 17.13 11.02 14.36
CA LEU A 80 16.22 11.93 13.66
C LEU A 80 14.96 12.19 14.51
N PRO A 81 14.78 13.36 15.12
CA PRO A 81 13.77 13.58 16.14
C PRO A 81 12.34 13.73 15.60
N SER A 82 12.20 14.15 14.33
CA SER A 82 10.92 14.53 13.73
C SER A 82 10.43 13.54 12.67
N LEU A 83 11.00 12.33 12.62
CA LEU A 83 10.77 11.37 11.56
C LEU A 83 9.35 10.80 11.60
N GLY A 84 8.52 11.26 10.65
CA GLY A 84 7.11 10.87 10.53
C GLY A 84 6.85 9.84 9.43
N ALA A 85 7.73 9.75 8.43
CA ALA A 85 7.59 8.80 7.32
C ALA A 85 8.93 8.10 7.05
N VAL A 86 8.87 6.77 6.99
CA VAL A 86 10.03 5.91 6.70
C VAL A 86 9.71 4.94 5.59
N LYS A 87 10.55 4.93 4.56
CA LYS A 87 10.62 3.88 3.54
C LYS A 87 11.96 3.16 3.68
N LEU A 88 11.91 1.90 4.07
CA LEU A 88 13.11 1.13 4.39
C LEU A 88 13.19 -0.16 3.58
N THR A 89 14.25 -0.30 2.79
CA THR A 89 14.72 -1.56 2.23
C THR A 89 16.21 -1.68 2.54
N ALA A 90 16.53 -2.29 3.66
CA ALA A 90 17.90 -2.51 4.14
C ALA A 90 18.32 -3.98 3.99
N GLY A 91 19.49 -4.34 4.48
CA GLY A 91 19.95 -5.72 4.54
C GLY A 91 19.02 -6.59 5.40
N SER A 92 18.93 -7.88 5.09
CA SER A 92 18.01 -8.83 5.75
C SER A 92 18.16 -8.94 7.28
N LYS A 93 19.25 -8.44 7.84
CA LYS A 93 19.52 -8.40 9.29
C LYS A 93 19.20 -7.05 9.94
N ALA A 94 18.84 -6.04 9.15
CA ALA A 94 18.47 -4.74 9.68
C ALA A 94 17.05 -4.81 10.25
N VAL A 95 16.94 -4.64 11.56
CA VAL A 95 15.66 -4.59 12.29
C VAL A 95 15.35 -3.15 12.60
N LEU A 96 14.15 -2.71 12.23
CA LEU A 96 13.61 -1.40 12.55
C LEU A 96 12.70 -1.51 13.78
N ASP A 97 13.16 -0.98 14.90
CA ASP A 97 12.33 -0.83 16.08
C ASP A 97 11.50 0.46 15.98
N VAL A 98 10.26 0.32 15.53
CA VAL A 98 9.36 1.48 15.31
C VAL A 98 8.97 2.18 16.62
N ARG A 99 9.15 1.56 17.78
CA ARG A 99 8.93 2.18 19.11
C ARG A 99 9.83 3.37 19.33
N ARG A 100 11.03 3.34 18.71
CA ARG A 100 12.07 4.37 18.84
C ARG A 100 11.84 5.58 17.91
N ILE A 101 10.76 5.56 17.10
CA ILE A 101 10.39 6.66 16.20
C ILE A 101 9.00 7.18 16.58
N PRO A 102 8.91 8.03 17.62
CA PRO A 102 7.62 8.39 18.23
C PRO A 102 6.67 9.16 17.31
N SER A 103 7.17 9.85 16.31
CA SER A 103 6.37 10.63 15.35
C SER A 103 5.93 9.84 14.12
N LEU A 104 6.27 8.52 14.03
CA LEU A 104 6.04 7.71 12.84
C LEU A 104 4.54 7.54 12.54
N LYS A 105 4.12 7.97 11.36
CA LYS A 105 2.75 7.86 10.82
C LYS A 105 2.68 7.03 9.53
N SER A 106 3.74 7.05 8.73
CA SER A 106 3.82 6.33 7.47
C SER A 106 5.05 5.41 7.45
N LEU A 107 4.82 4.14 7.16
CA LEU A 107 5.88 3.12 7.14
C LEU A 107 5.78 2.27 5.87
N SER A 108 6.89 2.14 5.16
CA SER A 108 7.07 1.16 4.09
C SER A 108 8.30 0.32 4.42
N ALA A 109 8.11 -0.97 4.67
CA ALA A 109 9.21 -1.87 5.09
C ALA A 109 8.90 -3.33 4.74
N GLU A 110 9.94 -4.18 4.83
CA GLU A 110 9.76 -5.62 4.83
C GLU A 110 9.16 -6.09 6.17
N TRP A 111 8.18 -6.99 6.13
CA TRP A 111 7.55 -7.55 7.32
C TRP A 111 8.57 -8.06 8.35
N GLY A 112 9.54 -8.83 7.87
CA GLY A 112 10.58 -9.41 8.73
C GLY A 112 11.44 -8.41 9.49
N SER A 113 11.48 -7.14 9.06
CA SER A 113 12.27 -6.10 9.73
C SER A 113 11.51 -5.33 10.81
N VAL A 114 10.17 -5.40 10.85
CA VAL A 114 9.34 -4.54 11.73
C VAL A 114 8.36 -5.30 12.62
N ARG A 115 8.10 -6.58 12.33
CA ARG A 115 7.04 -7.38 12.96
C ARG A 115 7.05 -7.36 14.49
N ASP A 116 8.26 -7.35 15.09
CA ASP A 116 8.42 -7.49 16.55
C ASP A 116 8.13 -6.19 17.33
N SER A 117 7.95 -5.06 16.62
CA SER A 117 7.67 -3.76 17.25
C SER A 117 6.41 -3.06 16.73
N LEU A 118 5.85 -3.53 15.59
CA LEU A 118 4.79 -2.84 14.89
C LEU A 118 3.48 -2.74 15.69
N SER A 119 3.14 -3.78 16.46
CA SER A 119 1.94 -3.81 17.30
C SER A 119 1.93 -2.76 18.42
N GLU A 120 3.08 -2.20 18.76
CA GLU A 120 3.22 -1.17 19.80
C GLU A 120 3.09 0.26 19.24
N ARG A 121 2.70 0.39 17.96
CA ARG A 121 2.55 1.69 17.27
C ARG A 121 1.15 1.83 16.66
N PRO A 122 0.10 1.96 17.50
CA PRO A 122 -1.29 2.09 17.04
C PRO A 122 -1.55 3.36 16.21
N GLU A 123 -0.67 4.36 16.28
CA GLU A 123 -0.81 5.64 15.59
C GLU A 123 -0.35 5.64 14.12
N ILE A 124 0.19 4.52 13.62
CA ILE A 124 0.55 4.40 12.20
C ILE A 124 -0.72 4.44 11.35
N GLU A 125 -0.71 5.33 10.35
CA GLU A 125 -1.86 5.60 9.50
C GLU A 125 -1.70 5.01 8.08
N ASP A 126 -0.46 4.92 7.58
CA ASP A 126 -0.14 4.37 6.26
C ASP A 126 0.93 3.29 6.40
N LEU A 127 0.58 2.08 5.99
CA LEU A 127 1.45 0.91 6.13
C LEU A 127 1.58 0.15 4.81
N TYR A 128 2.80 0.08 4.30
CA TYR A 128 3.18 -0.81 3.22
C TYR A 128 4.11 -1.89 3.77
N LEU A 129 3.75 -3.16 3.60
CA LEU A 129 4.58 -4.30 4.00
C LEU A 129 4.92 -5.18 2.81
N GLY A 130 6.22 -5.34 2.57
CA GLY A 130 6.75 -6.36 1.67
C GLY A 130 6.84 -7.71 2.39
N GLY A 131 6.45 -8.81 1.72
CA GLY A 131 6.62 -10.17 2.22
C GLY A 131 5.91 -10.45 3.55
N TYR A 132 4.71 -9.92 3.76
CA TYR A 132 3.91 -10.18 4.97
C TYR A 132 3.76 -11.68 5.22
N GLY A 133 4.21 -12.14 6.38
CA GLY A 133 4.44 -13.57 6.66
C GLY A 133 3.30 -14.31 7.34
N GLU A 134 2.25 -13.61 7.79
CA GLU A 134 1.14 -14.21 8.54
C GLU A 134 0.01 -14.65 7.60
N ALA A 135 -0.79 -15.62 8.05
CA ALA A 135 -1.92 -16.16 7.30
C ALA A 135 -3.18 -15.26 7.35
N ASP A 136 -3.25 -14.36 8.30
CA ASP A 136 -4.35 -13.42 8.52
C ASP A 136 -3.84 -12.04 8.98
N LEU A 137 -4.76 -11.09 9.27
CA LEU A 137 -4.42 -9.73 9.70
C LEU A 137 -4.41 -9.53 11.22
N ARG A 138 -4.59 -10.58 12.03
CA ARG A 138 -4.68 -10.46 13.50
C ARG A 138 -3.43 -9.89 14.15
N SER A 139 -2.26 -10.05 13.52
CA SER A 139 -1.02 -9.43 14.00
C SER A 139 -1.02 -7.90 13.88
N LEU A 140 -1.90 -7.33 13.03
CA LEU A 140 -2.06 -5.89 12.83
C LEU A 140 -3.23 -5.29 13.63
N ARG A 141 -3.97 -6.08 14.41
CA ARG A 141 -5.18 -5.66 15.13
C ARG A 141 -5.00 -4.44 16.04
N TRP A 142 -3.79 -4.19 16.52
CA TRP A 142 -3.48 -3.06 17.39
C TRP A 142 -3.19 -1.75 16.64
N ASN A 143 -3.01 -1.82 15.32
CA ASN A 143 -2.74 -0.65 14.48
C ASN A 143 -4.07 0.02 14.07
N VAL A 144 -4.88 0.40 15.04
CA VAL A 144 -6.28 0.87 14.87
C VAL A 144 -6.41 2.20 14.12
N ALA A 145 -5.34 3.00 14.03
CA ALA A 145 -5.32 4.24 13.27
C ALA A 145 -5.06 4.03 11.76
N LEU A 146 -4.84 2.77 11.31
CA LEU A 146 -4.56 2.49 9.91
C LEU A 146 -5.69 2.97 9.00
N ARG A 147 -5.31 3.83 8.06
CA ARG A 147 -6.17 4.31 6.97
C ARG A 147 -5.82 3.63 5.66
N ARG A 148 -4.54 3.31 5.44
CA ARG A 148 -4.05 2.64 4.24
C ARG A 148 -3.18 1.44 4.62
N LEU A 149 -3.56 0.26 4.14
CA LEU A 149 -2.79 -0.97 4.29
C LEU A 149 -2.52 -1.56 2.91
N ARG A 150 -1.24 -1.78 2.61
CA ARG A 150 -0.80 -2.39 1.35
C ARG A 150 0.18 -3.53 1.62
N LEU A 151 -0.18 -4.73 1.15
CA LEU A 151 0.61 -5.95 1.29
C LEU A 151 1.07 -6.43 -0.08
N LYS A 152 2.38 -6.42 -0.34
CA LYS A 152 2.99 -6.82 -1.60
C LYS A 152 4.11 -7.84 -1.41
N ASP A 153 4.76 -8.20 -2.49
CA ASP A 153 5.93 -9.09 -2.52
C ASP A 153 5.63 -10.48 -1.94
N ARG A 154 4.53 -11.08 -2.46
CA ARG A 154 4.07 -12.44 -2.12
C ARG A 154 3.75 -12.62 -0.63
N PRO A 155 2.83 -11.85 -0.08
CA PRO A 155 2.36 -12.07 1.29
C PRO A 155 1.78 -13.48 1.42
N ARG A 156 1.89 -14.09 2.60
CA ARG A 156 1.35 -15.43 2.89
C ARG A 156 -0.12 -15.41 3.30
N LEU A 157 -0.77 -14.27 3.18
CA LEU A 157 -2.15 -14.02 3.60
C LEU A 157 -3.12 -14.99 2.91
N GLN A 158 -3.96 -15.68 3.70
CA GLN A 158 -4.98 -16.62 3.24
C GLN A 158 -6.40 -16.14 3.58
N SER A 159 -6.55 -15.38 4.68
CA SER A 159 -7.81 -14.75 5.07
C SER A 159 -7.61 -13.29 5.46
N LEU A 160 -8.71 -12.51 5.46
CA LEU A 160 -8.72 -11.13 5.96
C LEU A 160 -9.12 -11.03 7.44
N ASP A 161 -9.17 -12.13 8.18
CA ASP A 161 -9.47 -12.13 9.60
C ASP A 161 -8.56 -11.15 10.37
N GLY A 162 -9.15 -10.32 11.22
CA GLY A 162 -8.46 -9.23 11.92
C GLY A 162 -8.67 -7.87 11.24
N VAL A 163 -9.20 -7.81 10.01
CA VAL A 163 -9.53 -6.54 9.35
C VAL A 163 -10.62 -5.77 10.08
N GLU A 164 -11.49 -6.46 10.81
CA GLU A 164 -12.58 -5.92 11.62
C GLU A 164 -12.11 -4.98 12.72
N GLU A 165 -10.87 -5.13 13.18
CA GLU A 165 -10.26 -4.26 14.20
C GLU A 165 -9.72 -2.95 13.59
N LEU A 166 -9.53 -2.89 12.27
CA LEU A 166 -8.98 -1.75 11.55
C LEU A 166 -10.08 -0.74 11.17
N SER A 167 -10.76 -0.18 12.17
CA SER A 167 -11.97 0.63 12.01
C SER A 167 -11.77 1.94 11.22
N CYS A 168 -10.54 2.44 11.10
CA CYS A 168 -10.19 3.64 10.34
C CYS A 168 -9.83 3.35 8.87
N LEU A 169 -9.87 2.08 8.43
CA LEU A 169 -9.36 1.66 7.14
C LEU A 169 -10.16 2.26 5.97
N GLU A 170 -9.47 2.98 5.10
CA GLU A 170 -10.01 3.63 3.90
C GLU A 170 -9.56 2.93 2.62
N GLN A 171 -8.35 2.35 2.63
CA GLN A 171 -7.76 1.68 1.49
C GLN A 171 -7.09 0.38 1.93
N LEU A 172 -7.47 -0.73 1.29
CA LEU A 172 -6.85 -2.04 1.47
C LEU A 172 -6.36 -2.56 0.13
N GLY A 173 -5.08 -2.91 0.06
CA GLY A 173 -4.49 -3.54 -1.11
C GLY A 173 -3.70 -4.79 -0.75
N VAL A 174 -3.97 -5.90 -1.45
CA VAL A 174 -3.25 -7.17 -1.36
C VAL A 174 -2.92 -7.65 -2.76
N TRP A 175 -1.64 -7.93 -3.01
CA TRP A 175 -1.16 -8.37 -4.33
C TRP A 175 -0.38 -9.68 -4.23
N SER A 176 -0.72 -10.61 -5.13
CA SER A 176 0.00 -11.88 -5.31
C SER A 176 0.04 -12.75 -4.05
N ALA A 177 -1.09 -12.80 -3.32
CA ALA A 177 -1.28 -13.61 -2.11
C ALA A 177 -2.09 -14.87 -2.39
N PRO A 178 -1.92 -15.95 -1.62
CA PRO A 178 -2.83 -17.10 -1.63
C PRO A 178 -4.19 -16.80 -0.94
N LEU A 179 -4.64 -15.55 -0.94
CA LEU A 179 -5.84 -15.08 -0.28
C LEU A 179 -7.09 -15.66 -0.96
N GLU A 180 -7.87 -16.40 -0.21
CA GLU A 180 -9.13 -17.03 -0.64
C GLU A 180 -10.33 -16.51 0.17
N ASP A 181 -10.15 -16.35 1.49
CA ASP A 181 -11.22 -15.94 2.40
C ASP A 181 -11.22 -14.43 2.65
N ILE A 182 -12.30 -13.79 2.22
CA ILE A 182 -12.57 -12.37 2.43
C ILE A 182 -13.83 -12.16 3.32
N GLY A 183 -14.26 -13.18 4.03
CA GLY A 183 -15.49 -13.19 4.84
C GLY A 183 -15.55 -12.08 5.89
N ALA A 184 -14.41 -11.75 6.49
CA ALA A 184 -14.28 -10.69 7.50
C ALA A 184 -14.64 -9.29 6.98
N LEU A 185 -14.63 -9.06 5.65
CA LEU A 185 -15.06 -7.77 5.07
C LEU A 185 -16.50 -7.40 5.40
N ARG A 186 -17.37 -8.37 5.73
CA ARG A 186 -18.75 -8.08 6.18
C ARG A 186 -18.81 -7.19 7.41
N ALA A 187 -17.80 -7.29 8.27
CA ALA A 187 -17.70 -6.47 9.48
C ALA A 187 -17.38 -4.99 9.18
N LEU A 188 -16.90 -4.69 7.98
CA LEU A 188 -16.61 -3.32 7.53
C LEU A 188 -17.83 -2.61 6.90
N SER A 189 -19.01 -3.20 6.99
CA SER A 189 -20.26 -2.56 6.54
C SER A 189 -20.47 -1.23 7.27
N GLY A 190 -20.64 -0.14 6.49
CA GLY A 190 -20.76 1.22 7.04
C GLY A 190 -19.45 1.89 7.43
N ASN A 191 -18.30 1.24 7.25
CA ASN A 191 -16.98 1.80 7.47
C ASN A 191 -16.53 2.72 6.30
N ARG A 192 -15.35 3.31 6.48
CA ARG A 192 -14.76 4.27 5.55
C ARG A 192 -14.08 3.63 4.33
N LEU A 193 -14.08 2.29 4.21
CA LEU A 193 -13.39 1.59 3.13
C LEU A 193 -13.94 2.03 1.77
N SER A 194 -13.14 2.77 1.03
CA SER A 194 -13.49 3.34 -0.28
C SER A 194 -12.70 2.71 -1.43
N GLU A 195 -11.57 2.09 -1.13
CA GLU A 195 -10.70 1.44 -2.10
C GLU A 195 -10.31 0.03 -1.65
N LEU A 196 -10.56 -0.97 -2.50
CA LEU A 196 -10.19 -2.36 -2.27
C LEU A 196 -9.49 -2.93 -3.51
N GLN A 197 -8.26 -3.38 -3.32
CA GLN A 197 -7.45 -4.01 -4.37
C GLN A 197 -7.02 -5.40 -3.92
N LEU A 198 -7.58 -6.42 -4.53
CA LEU A 198 -7.28 -7.83 -4.28
C LEU A 198 -6.85 -8.47 -5.61
N GLU A 199 -5.63 -8.18 -6.03
CA GLU A 199 -5.10 -8.54 -7.34
C GLU A 199 -4.19 -9.77 -7.26
N SER A 200 -4.30 -10.68 -8.23
CA SER A 200 -3.50 -11.92 -8.28
C SER A 200 -3.62 -12.75 -7.00
N CYS A 201 -4.84 -12.81 -6.46
CA CYS A 201 -5.23 -13.64 -5.33
C CYS A 201 -6.00 -14.88 -5.83
N ARG A 202 -6.70 -15.58 -4.94
CA ARG A 202 -7.48 -16.81 -5.27
C ARG A 202 -8.96 -16.68 -4.91
N ILE A 203 -9.49 -15.46 -4.99
CA ILE A 203 -10.83 -15.14 -4.52
C ILE A 203 -11.86 -15.69 -5.51
N ARG A 204 -12.80 -16.49 -5.01
CA ARG A 204 -13.92 -17.05 -5.77
C ARG A 204 -15.27 -16.61 -5.21
N ASP A 205 -15.39 -16.55 -3.88
CA ASP A 205 -16.60 -16.04 -3.21
C ASP A 205 -16.45 -14.53 -2.97
N ILE A 206 -17.21 -13.75 -3.74
CA ILE A 206 -17.26 -12.29 -3.62
C ILE A 206 -18.48 -11.79 -2.85
N LYS A 207 -19.33 -12.68 -2.34
CA LYS A 207 -20.53 -12.34 -1.57
C LYS A 207 -20.23 -11.39 -0.39
N PRO A 208 -19.09 -11.51 0.33
CA PRO A 208 -18.74 -10.55 1.40
C PRO A 208 -18.65 -9.10 0.95
N LEU A 209 -18.41 -8.82 -0.33
CA LEU A 209 -18.33 -7.47 -0.86
C LEU A 209 -19.68 -6.75 -0.89
N SER A 210 -20.79 -7.47 -0.97
CA SER A 210 -22.13 -6.89 -1.12
C SER A 210 -22.52 -5.89 -0.01
N SER A 211 -21.87 -5.96 1.16
CA SER A 211 -22.10 -5.06 2.30
C SER A 211 -21.34 -3.73 2.22
N LEU A 212 -20.40 -3.59 1.27
CA LEU A 212 -19.49 -2.44 1.19
C LEU A 212 -20.05 -1.33 0.28
N SER A 213 -21.25 -0.82 0.58
CA SER A 213 -21.93 0.19 -0.25
C SER A 213 -21.15 1.49 -0.44
N GLY A 214 -20.22 1.82 0.47
CA GLY A 214 -19.34 2.98 0.39
C GLY A 214 -18.12 2.81 -0.53
N LEU A 215 -17.89 1.59 -1.05
CA LEU A 215 -16.74 1.28 -1.90
C LEU A 215 -16.85 2.02 -3.25
N ARG A 216 -15.78 2.69 -3.64
CA ARG A 216 -15.70 3.49 -4.88
C ARG A 216 -14.78 2.86 -5.93
N PHE A 217 -13.74 2.18 -5.48
CA PHE A 217 -12.79 1.49 -6.34
C PHE A 217 -12.66 0.03 -5.91
N LEU A 218 -12.83 -0.88 -6.86
CA LEU A 218 -12.63 -2.32 -6.68
C LEU A 218 -11.74 -2.88 -7.78
N ASN A 219 -10.63 -3.51 -7.39
CA ASN A 219 -9.79 -4.30 -8.29
C ASN A 219 -9.78 -5.77 -7.84
N LEU A 220 -10.31 -6.65 -8.69
CA LEU A 220 -10.26 -8.11 -8.55
C LEU A 220 -9.54 -8.74 -9.75
N SER A 221 -8.59 -8.06 -10.36
CA SER A 221 -7.85 -8.56 -11.52
C SER A 221 -7.02 -9.79 -11.15
N ASP A 222 -6.81 -10.68 -12.11
CA ASP A 222 -5.98 -11.89 -12.00
C ASP A 222 -6.37 -12.89 -10.88
N ASN A 223 -7.66 -12.97 -10.53
CA ASN A 223 -8.17 -13.92 -9.53
C ASN A 223 -8.67 -15.25 -10.14
N GLY A 224 -8.65 -15.41 -11.48
CA GLY A 224 -9.16 -16.60 -12.15
C GLY A 224 -10.69 -16.62 -12.26
N ASP A 225 -11.31 -17.79 -12.05
CA ASP A 225 -12.74 -18.00 -12.22
C ASP A 225 -13.53 -17.49 -11.01
N VAL A 226 -14.40 -16.50 -11.24
CA VAL A 226 -15.41 -16.01 -10.30
C VAL A 226 -16.77 -16.54 -10.78
N PRO A 227 -17.49 -17.34 -9.97
CA PRO A 227 -18.74 -17.99 -10.42
C PRO A 227 -19.80 -17.01 -10.92
N SER A 228 -20.03 -15.93 -10.19
CA SER A 228 -20.98 -14.85 -10.51
C SER A 228 -20.52 -13.53 -9.91
N ILE A 229 -20.95 -12.42 -10.50
CA ILE A 229 -20.75 -11.07 -9.98
C ILE A 229 -22.05 -10.39 -9.54
N GLY A 230 -23.15 -11.12 -9.44
CA GLY A 230 -24.44 -10.58 -9.00
C GLY A 230 -24.39 -9.88 -7.64
N ASP A 231 -23.56 -10.38 -6.72
CA ASP A 231 -23.36 -9.78 -5.39
C ASP A 231 -22.74 -8.36 -5.42
N LEU A 232 -22.14 -7.93 -6.55
CA LEU A 232 -21.65 -6.56 -6.70
C LEU A 232 -22.79 -5.52 -6.75
N GLY A 233 -24.03 -5.94 -6.93
CA GLY A 233 -25.21 -5.04 -6.89
C GLY A 233 -25.36 -4.26 -5.59
N GLY A 234 -24.79 -4.75 -4.49
CA GLY A 234 -24.75 -4.03 -3.21
C GLY A 234 -23.76 -2.85 -3.19
N LEU A 235 -22.85 -2.76 -4.15
CA LEU A 235 -21.82 -1.71 -4.21
C LEU A 235 -22.35 -0.42 -4.86
N THR A 236 -23.39 0.17 -4.30
CA THR A 236 -24.11 1.31 -4.88
C THR A 236 -23.27 2.58 -5.05
N GLY A 237 -22.10 2.65 -4.43
CA GLY A 237 -21.13 3.74 -4.58
C GLY A 237 -20.00 3.47 -5.60
N LEU A 238 -19.98 2.29 -6.24
CA LEU A 238 -18.83 1.84 -7.03
C LEU A 238 -18.68 2.62 -8.34
N GLN A 239 -17.54 3.29 -8.51
CA GLN A 239 -17.23 4.11 -9.69
C GLN A 239 -16.20 3.46 -10.62
N VAL A 240 -15.27 2.69 -10.07
CA VAL A 240 -14.21 2.05 -10.83
C VAL A 240 -14.16 0.55 -10.51
N LEU A 241 -14.26 -0.28 -11.54
CA LEU A 241 -14.19 -1.74 -11.42
C LEU A 241 -13.16 -2.32 -12.40
N TRP A 242 -12.19 -3.06 -11.84
CA TRP A 242 -11.20 -3.80 -12.62
C TRP A 242 -11.38 -5.31 -12.40
N LEU A 243 -11.69 -6.03 -13.48
CA LEU A 243 -11.80 -7.48 -13.58
C LEU A 243 -10.92 -7.97 -14.74
N PHE A 244 -9.70 -7.46 -14.81
CA PHE A 244 -8.79 -7.69 -15.94
C PHE A 244 -7.98 -8.99 -15.77
N GLY A 245 -7.14 -9.29 -16.76
CA GLY A 245 -6.19 -10.41 -16.72
C GLY A 245 -6.87 -11.77 -16.83
N THR A 246 -6.63 -12.63 -15.86
CA THR A 246 -7.17 -13.99 -15.79
C THR A 246 -8.59 -14.06 -15.22
N THR A 247 -9.09 -13.00 -14.60
CA THR A 247 -10.43 -12.99 -14.01
C THR A 247 -11.51 -13.21 -15.07
N ARG A 248 -12.38 -14.17 -14.79
CA ARG A 248 -13.49 -14.58 -15.66
C ARG A 248 -14.75 -14.77 -14.83
N VAL A 249 -15.85 -14.16 -15.26
CA VAL A 249 -17.20 -14.40 -14.73
C VAL A 249 -17.75 -15.65 -15.40
N VAL A 250 -18.00 -16.70 -14.63
CA VAL A 250 -18.29 -18.04 -15.19
C VAL A 250 -19.69 -18.13 -15.75
N ASP A 251 -20.71 -17.59 -15.06
CA ASP A 251 -22.08 -17.56 -15.51
C ASP A 251 -22.30 -16.62 -16.71
N GLY A 252 -21.37 -15.71 -16.95
CA GLY A 252 -21.43 -14.75 -18.05
C GLY A 252 -22.44 -13.62 -17.86
N ASP A 253 -23.18 -13.58 -16.75
CA ASP A 253 -24.15 -12.53 -16.47
C ASP A 253 -23.45 -11.28 -15.92
N LEU A 254 -23.42 -10.21 -16.72
CA LEU A 254 -22.88 -8.92 -16.38
C LEU A 254 -23.97 -7.85 -16.13
N SER A 255 -25.24 -8.25 -16.10
CA SER A 255 -26.38 -7.33 -16.00
C SER A 255 -26.32 -6.40 -14.79
N VAL A 256 -25.79 -6.91 -13.67
CA VAL A 256 -25.59 -6.13 -12.44
C VAL A 256 -24.76 -4.87 -12.66
N LEU A 257 -23.80 -4.89 -13.56
CA LEU A 257 -22.89 -3.75 -13.84
C LEU A 257 -23.64 -2.58 -14.50
N ALA A 258 -24.71 -2.86 -15.24
CA ALA A 258 -25.55 -1.82 -15.84
C ALA A 258 -26.26 -0.95 -14.79
N GLY A 259 -26.51 -1.48 -13.59
CA GLY A 259 -27.14 -0.74 -12.47
C GLY A 259 -26.18 0.06 -11.60
N LEU A 260 -24.86 -0.20 -11.69
CA LEU A 260 -23.85 0.47 -10.87
C LEU A 260 -23.43 1.83 -11.45
N PRO A 261 -23.05 2.84 -10.61
CA PRO A 261 -22.64 4.17 -11.08
C PRO A 261 -21.19 4.17 -11.62
N LEU A 262 -20.83 3.16 -12.42
CA LEU A 262 -19.49 3.03 -12.97
C LEU A 262 -19.14 4.19 -13.89
N ARG A 263 -17.90 4.66 -13.76
CA ARG A 263 -17.22 5.63 -14.64
C ARG A 263 -16.06 4.97 -15.38
N GLU A 264 -15.54 3.88 -14.84
CA GLU A 264 -14.46 3.10 -15.45
C GLU A 264 -14.70 1.61 -15.22
N LEU A 265 -14.63 0.84 -16.31
CA LEU A 265 -14.64 -0.62 -16.29
C LEU A 265 -13.44 -1.14 -17.07
N ARG A 266 -12.59 -1.94 -16.42
CA ARG A 266 -11.52 -2.70 -17.07
C ARG A 266 -11.83 -4.18 -17.02
N MET A 267 -12.23 -4.73 -18.15
CA MET A 267 -12.59 -6.12 -18.27
C MET A 267 -12.22 -6.63 -19.66
N LYS A 268 -11.80 -7.89 -19.77
CA LYS A 268 -11.65 -8.54 -21.09
C LYS A 268 -13.01 -8.96 -21.61
N SER A 269 -13.30 -8.60 -22.87
CA SER A 269 -14.45 -9.14 -23.60
C SER A 269 -14.29 -10.64 -23.79
N ARG A 270 -15.38 -11.39 -23.55
CA ARG A 270 -15.44 -12.84 -23.73
C ARG A 270 -16.78 -13.25 -24.37
N LYS A 271 -16.71 -14.29 -25.21
CA LYS A 271 -17.93 -14.88 -25.79
C LYS A 271 -18.84 -15.38 -24.65
N GLY A 272 -20.13 -15.02 -24.72
CA GLY A 272 -21.13 -15.42 -23.73
C GLY A 272 -21.38 -14.44 -22.61
N TYR A 273 -20.67 -13.32 -22.56
CA TYR A 273 -21.00 -12.24 -21.62
C TYR A 273 -22.24 -11.46 -22.07
N VAL A 274 -23.21 -11.28 -21.16
CA VAL A 274 -24.50 -10.58 -21.39
C VAL A 274 -24.73 -9.60 -20.21
N PRO A 275 -24.88 -8.27 -20.45
CA PRO A 275 -24.56 -7.57 -21.71
C PRO A 275 -23.09 -7.74 -22.09
N THR A 276 -22.75 -7.41 -23.34
CA THR A 276 -21.32 -7.43 -23.74
C THR A 276 -20.53 -6.34 -23.05
N VAL A 277 -19.20 -6.51 -22.97
CA VAL A 277 -18.33 -5.48 -22.36
C VAL A 277 -18.40 -4.17 -23.14
N GLU A 278 -18.54 -4.25 -24.47
CA GLU A 278 -18.72 -3.10 -25.37
C GLU A 278 -20.04 -2.36 -25.11
N ASP A 279 -21.14 -3.09 -24.80
CA ASP A 279 -22.40 -2.46 -24.41
C ASP A 279 -22.27 -1.73 -23.08
N LEU A 280 -21.59 -2.33 -22.12
CA LEU A 280 -21.33 -1.70 -20.81
C LEU A 280 -20.47 -0.43 -20.95
N HIS A 281 -19.42 -0.44 -21.77
CA HIS A 281 -18.62 0.77 -22.03
C HIS A 281 -19.48 1.88 -22.64
N ARG A 282 -20.32 1.57 -23.63
CA ARG A 282 -21.26 2.56 -24.20
C ARG A 282 -22.22 3.13 -23.14
N MET A 283 -22.75 2.29 -22.25
CA MET A 283 -23.61 2.75 -21.17
C MET A 283 -22.88 3.65 -20.17
N ILE A 284 -21.60 3.40 -19.91
CA ILE A 284 -20.74 4.21 -19.01
C ILE A 284 -20.45 5.58 -19.64
N GLU A 285 -20.14 5.62 -20.95
CA GLU A 285 -19.82 6.85 -21.70
C GLU A 285 -21.03 7.80 -21.83
N HIS A 286 -22.27 7.28 -21.76
CA HIS A 286 -23.51 8.06 -21.92
C HIS A 286 -24.16 8.46 -20.58
N ARG A 287 -23.49 8.24 -19.46
CA ARG A 287 -23.93 8.69 -18.12
C ARG A 287 -23.32 10.04 -17.73
#